data_024d51e86fe4bae364d5862bd9a2bcb7
#
_entry.id   024d51e86fe4bae364d5862bd9a2bcb7
#
_cell.length_a   1.000
_cell.length_b   1.000
_cell.length_c   1.000
_cell.angle_alpha   90.00
_cell.angle_beta   90.00
_cell.angle_gamma   90.00
#
_symmetry.space_group_name_H-M   'P 1'
#
loop_
_entity.id
_entity.type
_entity.pdbx_description
1 polymer ?
#
loop_
_entity_poly.entity_id
_entity_poly.type
_entity_poly.pdbx_seq_one_letter_code
_entity_poly.pdbx_strand_id
1 'polypeptide(L)'
;PDTEYASDLVLTIPETDGSNGTLKVAMECAYAPYNWTQTTDANGAVPIANAGSALYANGYDVIFAKYIAATLGMNLEVYSYEWDSLIAAVQSGAVDAIAAGMSPTAERAEQVDFTDCYYNSNLVIIYKK
;
A
#
# COMPACT_ATOMS: atom_id res chain seq x y z
N PRO A 1 -11.44 -10.17 23.81
CA PRO A 1 -12.73 -10.43 23.18
C PRO A 1 -12.72 -10.28 21.68
N ASP A 2 -11.71 -9.70 21.12
CA ASP A 2 -11.75 -9.21 19.75
C ASP A 2 -10.78 -9.89 18.83
N THR A 3 -10.23 -11.01 19.27
CA THR A 3 -9.30 -11.82 18.49
C THR A 3 -9.98 -12.68 17.44
N GLU A 4 -11.29 -12.80 17.47
CA GLU A 4 -12.06 -13.57 16.49
C GLU A 4 -12.12 -12.92 15.10
N TYR A 5 -11.88 -11.61 15.01
CA TYR A 5 -11.93 -10.91 13.74
C TYR A 5 -10.83 -11.30 12.76
N ALA A 6 -9.69 -11.69 13.27
CA ALA A 6 -8.54 -11.99 12.43
C ALA A 6 -8.59 -13.38 11.80
N SER A 7 -9.35 -14.31 12.39
CA SER A 7 -9.35 -15.69 11.93
C SER A 7 -10.24 -15.93 10.71
N ASP A 8 -11.24 -15.07 10.49
CA ASP A 8 -12.25 -15.31 9.46
C ASP A 8 -12.09 -14.44 8.22
N LEU A 9 -11.23 -13.44 8.29
CA LEU A 9 -10.94 -12.54 7.17
C LEU A 9 -9.64 -12.93 6.47
N VAL A 10 -9.67 -14.04 5.78
CA VAL A 10 -8.57 -14.41 4.88
C VAL A 10 -8.85 -13.80 3.52
N LEU A 11 -8.14 -12.74 3.20
CA LEU A 11 -8.15 -12.17 1.86
C LEU A 11 -7.42 -13.13 0.93
N THR A 12 -8.17 -13.81 0.07
CA THR A 12 -7.58 -14.66 -0.97
C THR A 12 -7.16 -13.77 -2.14
N ILE A 13 -5.86 -13.72 -2.40
CA ILE A 13 -5.32 -12.99 -3.54
C ILE A 13 -5.40 -13.91 -4.76
N PRO A 14 -6.09 -13.50 -5.85
CA PRO A 14 -6.12 -14.28 -7.07
C PRO A 14 -4.72 -14.50 -7.64
N GLU A 15 -4.53 -15.60 -8.34
CA GLU A 15 -3.30 -15.78 -9.13
C GLU A 15 -3.33 -14.86 -10.36
N THR A 16 -2.17 -14.36 -10.73
CA THR A 16 -2.00 -13.56 -11.93
C THR A 16 -0.75 -14.01 -12.68
N ASP A 17 -0.83 -14.03 -13.99
CA ASP A 17 0.31 -14.26 -14.88
C ASP A 17 1.01 -12.95 -15.30
N GLY A 18 0.45 -11.81 -14.87
CA GLY A 18 0.98 -10.49 -15.23
C GLY A 18 0.81 -10.11 -16.69
N SER A 19 -0.07 -10.80 -17.43
CA SER A 19 -0.23 -10.59 -18.88
C SER A 19 -0.74 -9.19 -19.25
N ASN A 20 -1.38 -8.49 -18.30
CA ASN A 20 -1.89 -7.13 -18.51
C ASN A 20 -0.88 -6.04 -18.11
N GLY A 21 0.37 -6.41 -17.81
CA GLY A 21 1.42 -5.47 -17.49
C GLY A 21 1.74 -5.37 -15.99
N THR A 22 2.24 -4.22 -15.57
CA THR A 22 2.69 -3.99 -14.21
C THR A 22 1.97 -2.78 -13.61
N LEU A 23 1.42 -2.96 -12.41
CA LEU A 23 0.88 -1.89 -11.59
C LEU A 23 1.99 -1.36 -10.67
N LYS A 24 2.34 -0.10 -10.82
CA LYS A 24 3.34 0.58 -10.00
C LYS A 24 2.63 1.36 -8.90
N VAL A 25 2.90 0.98 -7.65
CA VAL A 25 2.25 1.55 -6.48
C VAL A 25 3.29 2.19 -5.57
N ALA A 26 3.08 3.44 -5.24
CA ALA A 26 3.93 4.18 -4.29
C ALA A 26 3.36 4.11 -2.89
N MET A 27 4.25 4.02 -1.92
CA MET A 27 3.98 4.13 -0.50
C MET A 27 5.20 4.65 0.24
N GLU A 28 5.03 5.05 1.48
CA GLU A 28 6.15 5.57 2.27
C GLU A 28 7.11 4.45 2.72
N CYS A 29 6.59 3.25 2.95
CA CYS A 29 7.29 2.08 3.51
C CYS A 29 7.85 2.32 4.92
N ALA A 30 7.28 3.25 5.65
CA ALA A 30 7.69 3.65 6.99
C ALA A 30 6.48 3.95 7.90
N TYR A 31 5.32 3.38 7.59
CA TYR A 31 4.06 3.66 8.28
C TYR A 31 3.34 2.37 8.69
N ALA A 32 3.90 1.65 9.66
CA ALA A 32 3.26 0.44 10.19
C ALA A 32 1.95 0.78 10.92
N PRO A 33 0.92 -0.06 10.88
CA PRO A 33 0.85 -1.36 10.21
C PRO A 33 0.40 -1.30 8.74
N TYR A 34 0.30 -0.12 8.17
CA TYR A 34 -0.16 0.07 6.79
C TYR A 34 0.90 -0.32 5.77
N ASN A 35 2.10 0.17 5.95
CA ASN A 35 3.24 -0.16 5.11
C ASN A 35 4.54 0.03 5.89
N TRP A 36 5.47 -0.92 5.72
CA TRP A 36 6.79 -0.85 6.35
C TRP A 36 7.84 -1.54 5.49
N THR A 37 9.10 -1.27 5.81
CA THR A 37 10.26 -1.92 5.17
C THR A 37 10.77 -3.06 6.03
N GLN A 38 11.11 -4.17 5.41
CA GLN A 38 11.79 -5.30 6.03
C GLN A 38 12.92 -5.81 5.14
N THR A 39 13.81 -6.62 5.71
CA THR A 39 15.01 -7.11 5.03
C THR A 39 14.86 -8.49 4.41
N THR A 40 13.71 -9.10 4.55
CA THR A 40 13.40 -10.43 3.99
C THR A 40 12.06 -10.39 3.27
N ASP A 41 11.85 -11.37 2.41
CA ASP A 41 10.58 -11.60 1.71
C ASP A 41 9.53 -12.32 2.56
N ALA A 42 9.81 -12.52 3.85
CA ALA A 42 8.91 -13.24 4.76
C ALA A 42 7.49 -12.64 4.76
N ASN A 43 6.51 -13.50 4.98
CA ASN A 43 5.08 -13.14 5.05
C ASN A 43 4.54 -12.46 3.79
N GLY A 44 5.11 -12.77 2.62
CA GLY A 44 4.66 -12.25 1.35
C GLY A 44 5.07 -10.82 1.06
N ALA A 45 6.13 -10.32 1.69
CA ALA A 45 6.67 -9.02 1.41
C ALA A 45 7.12 -8.91 -0.05
N VAL A 46 7.00 -7.72 -0.62
CA VAL A 46 7.29 -7.42 -2.03
C VAL A 46 8.57 -6.60 -2.11
N PRO A 47 9.49 -6.91 -3.05
CA PRO A 47 10.68 -6.09 -3.24
C PRO A 47 10.31 -4.62 -3.50
N ILE A 48 11.06 -3.70 -2.89
CA ILE A 48 10.94 -2.26 -3.17
C ILE A 48 11.76 -1.94 -4.41
N ALA A 49 11.10 -1.61 -5.50
CA ALA A 49 11.71 -1.53 -6.83
C ALA A 49 12.78 -0.43 -6.96
N ASN A 50 12.64 0.65 -6.20
CA ASN A 50 13.59 1.77 -6.21
C ASN A 50 14.55 1.78 -5.03
N ALA A 51 14.60 0.70 -4.25
CA ALA A 51 15.61 0.54 -3.22
C ALA A 51 16.90 -0.05 -3.81
N GLY A 52 18.04 0.53 -3.46
CA GLY A 52 19.33 0.09 -3.99
C GLY A 52 19.87 -1.22 -3.42
N SER A 53 19.20 -1.83 -2.45
CA SER A 53 19.53 -3.10 -1.82
C SER A 53 18.29 -3.96 -1.68
N ALA A 54 18.44 -5.23 -1.28
CA ALA A 54 17.32 -6.15 -1.10
C ALA A 54 16.46 -5.73 0.11
N LEU A 55 15.57 -4.77 -0.10
CA LEU A 55 14.56 -4.33 0.85
C LEU A 55 13.18 -4.67 0.32
N TYR A 56 12.29 -4.99 1.23
CA TYR A 56 10.95 -5.46 0.93
C TYR A 56 9.92 -4.61 1.67
N ALA A 57 8.78 -4.41 1.05
CA ALA A 57 7.63 -3.74 1.66
C ALA A 57 6.59 -4.77 2.09
N ASN A 58 6.00 -4.54 3.24
CA ASN A 58 4.87 -5.33 3.71
C ASN A 58 3.88 -4.44 4.45
N GLY A 59 2.73 -5.00 4.80
CA GLY A 59 1.67 -4.31 5.52
C GLY A 59 0.34 -4.34 4.79
N TYR A 60 -0.64 -3.69 5.39
CA TYR A 60 -2.01 -3.67 4.87
C TYR A 60 -2.10 -3.12 3.45
N ASP A 61 -1.43 -2.00 3.19
CA ASP A 61 -1.40 -1.38 1.86
C ASP A 61 -0.78 -2.28 0.80
N VAL A 62 0.26 -3.02 1.17
CA VAL A 62 0.93 -3.97 0.25
C VAL A 62 0.00 -5.13 -0.09
N ILE A 63 -0.68 -5.70 0.89
CA ILE A 63 -1.63 -6.80 0.68
C ILE A 63 -2.78 -6.33 -0.21
N PHE A 64 -3.29 -5.14 0.03
CA PHE A 64 -4.36 -4.55 -0.77
C PHE A 64 -3.90 -4.27 -2.20
N ALA A 65 -2.70 -3.73 -2.39
CA ALA A 65 -2.12 -3.50 -3.70
C ALA A 65 -1.92 -4.81 -4.49
N LYS A 66 -1.48 -5.87 -3.83
CA LYS A 66 -1.40 -7.22 -4.43
C LYS A 66 -2.75 -7.70 -4.94
N TYR A 67 -3.80 -7.52 -4.13
CA TYR A 67 -5.15 -7.91 -4.51
C TYR A 67 -5.62 -7.16 -5.75
N ILE A 68 -5.43 -5.85 -5.78
CA ILE A 68 -5.82 -5.02 -6.92
C ILE A 68 -5.05 -5.44 -8.18
N ALA A 69 -3.74 -5.56 -8.10
CA ALA A 69 -2.91 -5.96 -9.24
C ALA A 69 -3.34 -7.32 -9.79
N ALA A 70 -3.53 -8.30 -8.93
CA ALA A 70 -3.97 -9.64 -9.32
C ALA A 70 -5.36 -9.63 -9.97
N THR A 71 -6.30 -8.85 -9.44
CA THR A 71 -7.63 -8.68 -10.02
C THR A 71 -7.59 -8.08 -11.42
N LEU A 72 -6.63 -7.19 -11.66
CA LEU A 72 -6.41 -6.57 -12.99
C LEU A 72 -5.56 -7.45 -13.93
N GLY A 73 -5.07 -8.60 -13.48
CA GLY A 73 -4.17 -9.45 -14.25
C GLY A 73 -2.78 -8.86 -14.43
N MET A 74 -2.33 -8.04 -13.49
CA MET A 74 -1.07 -7.31 -13.53
C MET A 74 -0.08 -7.83 -12.49
N ASN A 75 1.20 -7.63 -12.74
CA ASN A 75 2.24 -7.73 -11.73
C ASN A 75 2.23 -6.49 -10.85
N LEU A 76 2.73 -6.60 -9.62
CA LEU A 76 2.87 -5.47 -8.70
C LEU A 76 4.34 -5.08 -8.57
N GLU A 77 4.62 -3.79 -8.71
CA GLU A 77 5.87 -3.18 -8.26
C GLU A 77 5.57 -2.13 -7.19
N VAL A 78 6.30 -2.19 -6.07
CA VAL A 78 6.19 -1.22 -4.98
C VAL A 78 7.37 -0.28 -5.02
N TYR A 79 7.07 1.02 -4.91
CA TYR A 79 8.06 2.10 -4.87
C TYR A 79 7.96 2.85 -3.55
N SER A 80 9.09 3.12 -2.94
CA SER A 80 9.18 3.91 -1.71
C SER A 80 9.45 5.37 -2.04
N TYR A 81 8.64 6.27 -1.50
CA TYR A 81 8.81 7.72 -1.61
C TYR A 81 8.54 8.38 -0.26
N GLU A 82 9.18 9.51 -0.03
CA GLU A 82 8.81 10.39 1.08
C GLU A 82 7.34 10.80 0.95
N TRP A 83 6.67 10.97 2.09
CA TRP A 83 5.25 11.28 2.14
C TRP A 83 4.85 12.45 1.22
N ASP A 84 5.60 13.55 1.29
CA ASP A 84 5.31 14.76 0.52
C ASP A 84 5.56 14.59 -0.99
N SER A 85 6.22 13.52 -1.40
CA SER A 85 6.52 13.23 -2.80
C SER A 85 5.53 12.27 -3.46
N LEU A 86 4.64 11.65 -2.70
CA LEU A 86 3.73 10.61 -3.21
C LEU A 86 2.79 11.13 -4.30
N ILE A 87 2.13 12.26 -4.06
CA ILE A 87 1.20 12.84 -5.03
C ILE A 87 1.94 13.24 -6.32
N ALA A 88 3.10 13.87 -6.17
CA ALA A 88 3.92 14.26 -7.32
C ALA A 88 4.37 13.03 -8.15
N ALA A 89 4.66 11.91 -7.51
CA ALA A 89 5.02 10.68 -8.19
C ALA A 89 3.90 10.14 -9.09
N VAL A 90 2.65 10.21 -8.64
CA VAL A 90 1.49 9.85 -9.45
C VAL A 90 1.27 10.86 -10.58
N GLN A 91 1.30 12.13 -10.27
CA GLN A 91 1.07 13.19 -11.26
C GLN A 91 2.09 13.17 -12.39
N SER A 92 3.32 12.83 -12.11
CA SER A 92 4.39 12.74 -13.11
C SER A 92 4.33 11.45 -13.95
N GLY A 93 3.53 10.47 -13.56
CA GLY A 93 3.48 9.17 -14.20
C GLY A 93 4.63 8.23 -13.78
N ALA A 94 5.41 8.58 -12.77
CA ALA A 94 6.44 7.69 -12.23
C ALA A 94 5.85 6.42 -11.62
N VAL A 95 4.67 6.54 -11.03
CA VAL A 95 3.86 5.42 -10.53
C VAL A 95 2.41 5.61 -10.96
N ASP A 96 1.63 4.53 -10.88
CA ASP A 96 0.22 4.53 -11.32
C ASP A 96 -0.73 4.90 -10.19
N ALA A 97 -0.38 4.57 -8.96
CA ALA A 97 -1.24 4.76 -7.79
C ALA A 97 -0.44 4.92 -6.50
N ILE A 98 -1.12 5.41 -5.48
CA ILE A 98 -0.62 5.50 -4.10
C ILE A 98 -1.47 4.58 -3.22
N ALA A 99 -0.83 3.74 -2.42
CA ALA A 99 -1.44 2.98 -1.34
C ALA A 99 -0.58 3.20 -0.09
N ALA A 100 -0.92 4.19 0.71
CA ALA A 100 -0.04 4.68 1.76
C ALA A 100 -0.78 5.09 3.04
N GLY A 101 -1.97 4.53 3.29
CA GLY A 101 -2.81 4.98 4.40
C GLY A 101 -3.22 6.45 4.27
N MET A 102 -3.32 6.94 3.05
CA MET A 102 -3.61 8.35 2.77
C MET A 102 -5.11 8.61 2.79
N SER A 103 -5.54 9.48 3.71
CA SER A 103 -6.94 9.89 3.80
C SER A 103 -7.28 10.91 2.71
N PRO A 104 -8.49 10.81 2.11
CA PRO A 104 -8.97 11.84 1.20
C PRO A 104 -9.18 13.16 1.95
N THR A 105 -8.72 14.25 1.35
CA THR A 105 -9.02 15.61 1.77
C THR A 105 -9.42 16.42 0.54
N ALA A 106 -10.12 17.55 0.75
CA ALA A 106 -10.51 18.43 -0.36
C ALA A 106 -9.28 18.89 -1.16
N GLU A 107 -8.21 19.27 -0.47
CA GLU A 107 -6.95 19.68 -1.09
C GLU A 107 -6.31 18.57 -1.92
N ARG A 108 -6.25 17.36 -1.39
CA ARG A 108 -5.69 16.21 -2.12
C ARG A 108 -6.56 15.81 -3.30
N ALA A 109 -7.89 15.89 -3.16
CA ALA A 109 -8.83 15.57 -4.22
C ALA A 109 -8.76 16.52 -5.42
N GLU A 110 -8.21 17.72 -5.25
CA GLU A 110 -7.90 18.62 -6.37
C GLU A 110 -6.73 18.13 -7.23
N GLN A 111 -5.90 17.26 -6.70
CA GLN A 111 -4.65 16.82 -7.33
C GLN A 111 -4.69 15.39 -7.83
N VAL A 112 -5.43 14.51 -7.15
CA VAL A 112 -5.55 13.09 -7.47
C VAL A 112 -6.96 12.61 -7.15
N ASP A 113 -7.38 11.52 -7.82
CA ASP A 113 -8.63 10.84 -7.51
C ASP A 113 -8.40 9.81 -6.41
N PHE A 114 -9.43 9.57 -5.61
CA PHE A 114 -9.40 8.58 -4.55
C PHE A 114 -10.36 7.43 -4.84
N THR A 115 -9.95 6.23 -4.41
CA THR A 115 -10.83 5.08 -4.35
C THR A 115 -11.81 5.20 -3.18
N ASP A 116 -12.74 4.26 -3.08
CA ASP A 116 -13.48 4.05 -1.84
C ASP A 116 -12.53 3.73 -0.69
N CYS A 117 -12.96 4.02 0.53
CA CYS A 117 -12.16 3.75 1.72
C CYS A 117 -12.00 2.24 1.92
N TYR A 118 -10.75 1.77 2.03
CA TYR A 118 -10.45 0.36 2.27
C TYR A 118 -10.06 0.05 3.72
N TYR A 119 -9.90 1.07 4.55
CA TYR A 119 -9.57 0.93 5.98
C TYR A 119 -10.12 2.11 6.77
N ASN A 120 -10.83 1.82 7.84
CA ASN A 120 -11.32 2.82 8.78
C ASN A 120 -10.49 2.78 10.06
N SER A 121 -10.04 3.93 10.51
CA SER A 121 -9.30 4.07 11.76
C SER A 121 -9.92 5.12 12.66
N ASN A 122 -9.69 4.97 13.97
CA ASN A 122 -10.09 5.95 14.96
C ASN A 122 -8.84 6.59 15.57
N LEU A 123 -8.85 7.91 15.64
CA LEU A 123 -7.82 8.65 16.34
C LEU A 123 -8.26 8.82 17.82
N VAL A 124 -7.34 8.57 18.71
CA VAL A 124 -7.56 8.78 20.16
C VAL A 124 -6.44 9.65 20.72
N ILE A 125 -6.78 10.43 21.73
CA ILE A 125 -5.80 11.24 22.44
C ILE A 125 -5.43 10.51 23.74
N ILE A 126 -4.14 10.29 23.92
CA ILE A 126 -3.60 9.70 25.14
C ILE A 126 -3.07 10.85 26.01
N TYR A 127 -3.54 10.96 27.23
CA TYR A 127 -3.10 11.97 28.16
C TYR A 127 -2.81 11.35 29.53
N LYS A 128 -1.97 12.04 30.30
CA LYS A 128 -1.64 11.58 31.65
C LYS A 128 -2.87 11.68 32.55
N LYS A 129 -3.17 10.61 33.23
CA LYS A 129 -4.26 10.51 34.19
C LYS A 129 -3.95 11.30 35.46
#